data_ee74202aba5624692b26aab141619db0
#
_entry.id   ee74202aba5624692b26aab141619db0
#
_cell.length_a   1.000
_cell.length_b   1.000
_cell.length_c   1.000
_cell.angle_alpha   90.00
_cell.angle_beta   90.00
_cell.angle_gamma   90.00
#
_symmetry.space_group_name_H-M   'P 1'
#
loop_
_entity.id
_entity.type
_entity.pdbx_description
1 polymer ?
#
loop_
_entity_poly.entity_id
_entity_poly.type
_entity_poly.pdbx_seq_one_letter_code
_entity_poly.pdbx_strand_id
1 'polypeptide(L)'
;NYQGKLSHDYVQLLPKIALQYNFDKGNNIYVSATKGYRSGGYNIQMFSDLLQNDMQSSMMKDVADVTIPVINNVPMIGDDIKQKVIGILEGMSASGETDIQATTLYKPEYSWNYEIGSHLTLFNGKLQTDLALFYMSTRDQQLSRFAESGLGRITVNAGKSRSLGGEVALRAQITDAFSLN
;
A
#
# COMPACT_ATOMS: atom_id res chain seq x y z
N ASN A 1 2.42 -13.27 -27.03
CA ASN A 1 1.07 -13.05 -26.45
C ASN A 1 1.08 -13.49 -25.00
N TYR A 2 1.29 -12.54 -24.09
CA TYR A 2 1.11 -12.79 -22.65
C TYR A 2 -0.40 -12.83 -22.35
N GLN A 3 -0.96 -14.01 -22.20
CA GLN A 3 -2.30 -14.22 -21.67
C GLN A 3 -2.14 -14.90 -20.32
N GLY A 4 -2.24 -14.14 -19.24
CA GLY A 4 -2.20 -14.63 -17.87
C GLY A 4 -3.33 -14.03 -17.04
N LYS A 5 -3.96 -14.84 -16.20
CA LYS A 5 -4.92 -14.37 -15.18
C LYS A 5 -4.17 -14.30 -13.84
N LEU A 6 -3.99 -13.10 -13.32
CA LEU A 6 -3.51 -12.90 -11.96
C LEU A 6 -4.71 -12.92 -11.01
N SER A 7 -4.70 -13.83 -10.05
CA SER A 7 -5.72 -13.89 -9.00
C SER A 7 -5.08 -14.22 -7.67
N HIS A 8 -5.56 -13.56 -6.62
CA HIS A 8 -5.15 -13.85 -5.25
C HIS A 8 -6.35 -13.65 -4.32
N ASP A 9 -6.67 -14.66 -3.54
CA ASP A 9 -7.81 -14.64 -2.63
C ASP A 9 -7.35 -14.30 -1.21
N TYR A 10 -8.08 -13.40 -0.56
CA TYR A 10 -7.84 -13.00 0.82
C TYR A 10 -9.04 -13.34 1.70
N VAL A 11 -8.83 -14.18 2.69
CA VAL A 11 -9.83 -14.44 3.74
C VAL A 11 -9.37 -13.80 5.03
N GLN A 12 -10.19 -12.91 5.60
CA GLN A 12 -9.82 -12.15 6.79
C GLN A 12 -10.92 -12.14 7.85
N LEU A 13 -10.50 -12.42 9.09
CA LEU A 13 -11.34 -12.22 10.26
C LEU A 13 -11.17 -10.79 10.77
N LEU A 14 -12.29 -10.04 10.88
CA LEU A 14 -12.33 -8.64 11.31
C LEU A 14 -13.11 -8.51 12.62
N PRO A 15 -12.52 -8.88 13.76
CA PRO A 15 -13.19 -8.80 15.04
C PRO A 15 -13.45 -7.33 15.42
N LYS A 16 -14.61 -7.12 16.04
CA LYS A 16 -14.95 -5.90 16.77
C LYS A 16 -15.46 -6.32 18.13
N ILE A 17 -14.79 -5.83 19.19
CA ILE A 17 -15.19 -6.06 20.59
C ILE A 17 -15.44 -4.68 21.19
N ALA A 18 -16.57 -4.51 21.86
CA ALA A 18 -16.90 -3.31 22.59
C ALA A 18 -17.53 -3.68 23.93
N LEU A 19 -17.13 -2.97 24.97
CA LEU A 19 -17.73 -3.03 26.31
C LEU A 19 -18.24 -1.64 26.65
N GLN A 20 -19.47 -1.56 27.11
CA GLN A 20 -20.11 -0.32 27.50
C GLN A 20 -20.70 -0.46 28.89
N TYR A 21 -20.47 0.52 29.73
CA TYR A 21 -21.08 0.63 31.05
C TYR A 21 -22.00 1.85 31.07
N ASN A 22 -23.29 1.59 31.31
CA ASN A 22 -24.32 2.62 31.45
C ASN A 22 -24.53 2.87 32.94
N PHE A 23 -24.38 4.11 33.40
CA PHE A 23 -24.46 4.45 34.82
C PHE A 23 -25.58 5.43 35.17
N ASP A 24 -26.19 6.13 34.21
CA ASP A 24 -27.36 6.97 34.42
C ASP A 24 -28.08 7.19 33.07
N LYS A 25 -29.26 7.82 33.09
CA LYS A 25 -30.20 8.10 31.97
C LYS A 25 -29.52 8.54 30.67
N GLY A 26 -28.95 7.61 29.92
CA GLY A 26 -28.24 7.87 28.67
C GLY A 26 -26.74 8.18 28.82
N ASN A 27 -26.20 8.18 30.05
CA ASN A 27 -24.78 8.36 30.31
C ASN A 27 -24.04 7.04 30.27
N ASN A 28 -22.96 6.98 29.53
CA ASN A 28 -22.15 5.76 29.43
C ASN A 28 -20.67 6.06 29.21
N ILE A 29 -19.86 5.07 29.54
CA ILE A 29 -18.46 4.97 29.13
C ILE A 29 -18.32 3.68 28.33
N TYR A 30 -17.50 3.70 27.31
CA TYR A 30 -17.22 2.52 26.51
C TYR A 30 -15.73 2.38 26.21
N VAL A 31 -15.34 1.14 25.94
CA VAL A 31 -14.04 0.80 25.34
C VAL A 31 -14.29 -0.11 24.16
N SER A 32 -13.53 0.07 23.10
CA SER A 32 -13.64 -0.79 21.93
C SER A 32 -12.28 -1.14 21.33
N ALA A 33 -12.22 -2.32 20.70
CA ALA A 33 -11.10 -2.76 19.89
C ALA A 33 -11.65 -3.29 18.58
N THR A 34 -11.20 -2.70 17.46
CA THR A 34 -11.68 -3.03 16.11
C THR A 34 -10.51 -3.30 15.18
N LYS A 35 -10.56 -4.41 14.45
CA LYS A 35 -9.60 -4.71 13.39
C LYS A 35 -10.15 -4.25 12.05
N GLY A 36 -9.40 -3.39 11.36
CA GLY A 36 -9.66 -2.95 10.00
C GLY A 36 -8.79 -3.69 8.99
N TYR A 37 -9.22 -3.70 7.74
CA TYR A 37 -8.56 -4.40 6.64
C TYR A 37 -8.75 -3.62 5.34
N ARG A 38 -7.68 -3.55 4.56
CA ARG A 38 -7.72 -3.09 3.17
C ARG A 38 -7.08 -4.16 2.30
N SER A 39 -7.77 -4.63 1.26
CA SER A 39 -7.28 -5.72 0.41
C SER A 39 -5.98 -5.35 -0.30
N GLY A 40 -5.15 -6.35 -0.52
CA GLY A 40 -4.05 -6.26 -1.47
C GLY A 40 -4.55 -6.27 -2.92
N GLY A 41 -3.64 -6.19 -3.84
CA GLY A 41 -3.94 -6.19 -5.26
C GLY A 41 -2.68 -6.17 -6.11
N TYR A 42 -2.85 -5.87 -7.40
CA TYR A 42 -1.76 -5.84 -8.37
C TYR A 42 -1.56 -4.45 -8.94
N ASN A 43 -0.31 -4.07 -9.12
CA ASN A 43 0.09 -2.83 -9.78
C ASN A 43 0.14 -3.05 -11.30
N ILE A 44 -0.91 -2.70 -12.02
CA ILE A 44 -0.99 -2.84 -13.48
C ILE A 44 0.13 -2.06 -14.19
N GLN A 45 0.50 -0.88 -13.64
CA GLN A 45 1.59 -0.07 -14.19
C GLN A 45 2.93 -0.81 -14.16
N MET A 46 3.24 -1.50 -13.06
CA MET A 46 4.46 -2.31 -12.97
C MET A 46 4.47 -3.46 -13.99
N PHE A 47 3.33 -4.01 -14.33
CA PHE A 47 3.23 -5.02 -15.38
C PHE A 47 3.63 -4.45 -16.74
N SER A 48 3.20 -3.23 -17.06
CA SER A 48 3.62 -2.55 -18.30
C SER A 48 5.13 -2.27 -18.33
N ASP A 49 5.69 -1.83 -17.20
CA ASP A 49 7.13 -1.56 -17.07
C ASP A 49 7.95 -2.85 -17.23
N LEU A 50 7.48 -3.96 -16.64
CA LEU A 50 8.11 -5.28 -16.79
C LEU A 50 8.06 -5.78 -18.24
N LEU A 51 6.93 -5.61 -18.93
CA LEU A 51 6.82 -5.96 -20.35
C LEU A 51 7.78 -5.15 -21.23
N GLN A 52 7.91 -3.84 -20.97
CA GLN A 52 8.86 -3.00 -21.70
C GLN A 52 10.30 -3.45 -21.46
N ASN A 53 10.67 -3.75 -20.22
CA ASN A 53 12.01 -4.24 -19.89
C ASN A 53 12.30 -5.60 -20.54
N ASP A 54 11.33 -6.52 -20.53
CA ASP A 54 11.46 -7.84 -21.16
C ASP A 54 11.62 -7.72 -22.69
N MET A 55 10.81 -6.86 -23.32
CA MET A 55 10.96 -6.57 -24.76
C MET A 55 12.33 -5.95 -25.07
N GLN A 56 12.79 -5.00 -24.28
CA GLN A 56 14.10 -4.37 -24.48
C GLN A 56 15.24 -5.37 -24.32
N SER A 57 15.18 -6.23 -23.31
CA SER A 57 16.17 -7.28 -23.07
C SER A 57 16.17 -8.32 -24.20
N SER A 58 14.99 -8.71 -24.70
CA SER A 58 14.87 -9.62 -25.82
C SER A 58 15.48 -9.01 -27.11
N MET A 59 15.19 -7.75 -27.38
CA MET A 59 15.79 -7.05 -28.52
C MET A 59 17.31 -6.95 -28.39
N MET A 60 17.83 -6.65 -27.18
CA MET A 60 19.28 -6.61 -26.94
C MET A 60 19.94 -7.97 -27.09
N LYS A 61 19.24 -9.04 -26.69
CA LYS A 61 19.71 -10.41 -26.92
C LYS A 61 19.84 -10.73 -28.40
N ASP A 62 18.81 -10.40 -29.20
CA ASP A 62 18.85 -10.60 -30.66
C ASP A 62 20.00 -9.80 -31.30
N VAL A 63 20.22 -8.55 -30.86
CA VAL A 63 21.36 -7.72 -31.30
C VAL A 63 22.69 -8.37 -30.89
N ALA A 64 22.83 -8.87 -29.67
CA ALA A 64 24.02 -9.53 -29.18
C ALA A 64 24.32 -10.80 -30.00
N ASP A 65 23.31 -11.67 -30.23
CA ASP A 65 23.42 -12.91 -30.97
C ASP A 65 23.91 -12.71 -32.41
N VAL A 66 23.54 -11.60 -33.05
CA VAL A 66 24.01 -11.23 -34.41
C VAL A 66 25.38 -10.54 -34.36
N THR A 67 25.61 -9.67 -33.39
CA THR A 67 26.78 -8.76 -33.37
C THR A 67 28.02 -9.45 -32.81
N ILE A 68 27.90 -10.31 -31.80
CA ILE A 68 29.04 -11.00 -31.18
C ILE A 68 29.84 -11.85 -32.17
N PRO A 69 29.20 -12.69 -33.02
CA PRO A 69 29.94 -13.45 -34.04
C PRO A 69 30.66 -12.57 -35.06
N VAL A 70 30.04 -11.43 -35.41
CA VAL A 70 30.64 -10.45 -36.33
C VAL A 70 31.90 -9.83 -35.71
N ILE A 71 31.82 -9.35 -34.48
CA ILE A 71 32.96 -8.74 -33.75
C ILE A 71 34.10 -9.74 -33.61
N ASN A 72 33.81 -10.99 -33.28
CA ASN A 72 34.82 -12.02 -33.13
C ASN A 72 35.61 -12.29 -34.44
N ASN A 73 34.94 -12.15 -35.58
CA ASN A 73 35.54 -12.39 -36.88
C ASN A 73 36.24 -11.17 -37.52
N VAL A 74 36.29 -10.01 -36.86
CA VAL A 74 36.98 -8.84 -37.38
C VAL A 74 38.47 -8.85 -36.95
N PRO A 75 39.43 -9.03 -37.87
CA PRO A 75 40.83 -9.16 -37.47
C PRO A 75 41.50 -7.87 -36.96
N MET A 76 40.92 -6.71 -37.31
CA MET A 76 41.48 -5.39 -36.97
C MET A 76 41.16 -4.92 -35.56
N ILE A 77 40.28 -5.62 -34.81
CA ILE A 77 39.90 -5.24 -33.46
C ILE A 77 40.72 -6.09 -32.47
N GLY A 78 41.43 -5.44 -31.58
CA GLY A 78 42.19 -6.10 -30.50
C GLY A 78 41.28 -6.87 -29.56
N ASP A 79 41.77 -7.98 -29.03
CA ASP A 79 40.97 -8.90 -28.18
C ASP A 79 40.42 -8.23 -26.92
N ASP A 80 41.16 -7.28 -26.32
CA ASP A 80 40.72 -6.51 -25.16
C ASP A 80 39.45 -5.68 -25.46
N ILE A 81 39.37 -5.14 -26.70
CA ILE A 81 38.21 -4.34 -27.11
C ILE A 81 37.05 -5.27 -27.43
N LYS A 82 37.31 -6.39 -28.08
CA LYS A 82 36.29 -7.43 -28.33
C LYS A 82 35.63 -7.87 -27.04
N GLN A 83 36.42 -8.27 -26.04
CA GLN A 83 35.89 -8.73 -24.76
C GLN A 83 35.09 -7.67 -24.01
N LYS A 84 35.52 -6.41 -24.03
CA LYS A 84 34.75 -5.31 -23.44
C LYS A 84 33.41 -5.08 -24.09
N VAL A 85 33.37 -5.10 -25.44
CA VAL A 85 32.11 -4.89 -26.18
C VAL A 85 31.19 -6.08 -25.98
N ILE A 86 31.68 -7.30 -26.02
CA ILE A 86 30.92 -8.51 -25.76
C ILE A 86 30.35 -8.48 -24.32
N GLY A 87 31.17 -8.18 -23.32
CA GLY A 87 30.70 -8.07 -21.94
C GLY A 87 29.62 -7.01 -21.71
N ILE A 88 29.68 -5.90 -22.46
CA ILE A 88 28.60 -4.87 -22.42
C ILE A 88 27.34 -5.43 -23.06
N LEU A 89 27.41 -6.07 -24.22
CA LEU A 89 26.25 -6.63 -24.91
C LEU A 89 25.59 -7.77 -24.11
N GLU A 90 26.38 -8.65 -23.53
CA GLU A 90 25.91 -9.72 -22.65
C GLU A 90 25.27 -9.15 -21.36
N GLY A 91 25.89 -8.12 -20.76
CA GLY A 91 25.33 -7.44 -19.60
C GLY A 91 23.98 -6.75 -19.89
N MET A 92 23.82 -6.18 -21.07
CA MET A 92 22.56 -5.55 -21.50
C MET A 92 21.48 -6.57 -21.89
N SER A 93 21.86 -7.77 -22.31
CA SER A 93 20.96 -8.87 -22.70
C SER A 93 20.58 -9.76 -21.50
N ALA A 94 21.30 -9.66 -20.38
CA ALA A 94 21.03 -10.44 -19.17
C ALA A 94 19.79 -9.91 -18.45
N SER A 95 18.60 -10.32 -18.90
CA SER A 95 17.39 -10.18 -18.11
C SER A 95 17.24 -11.39 -17.20
N GLY A 96 17.28 -11.18 -15.89
CA GLY A 96 16.86 -12.22 -14.95
C GLY A 96 15.38 -12.51 -15.14
N GLU A 97 14.99 -13.77 -15.01
CA GLU A 97 13.59 -14.20 -15.01
C GLU A 97 12.87 -13.50 -13.83
N THR A 98 12.08 -12.48 -14.13
CA THR A 98 11.38 -11.71 -13.09
C THR A 98 10.03 -12.36 -12.83
N ASP A 99 9.78 -12.80 -11.60
CA ASP A 99 8.44 -13.23 -11.18
C ASP A 99 7.49 -12.02 -11.18
N ILE A 100 6.71 -11.92 -12.25
CA ILE A 100 5.74 -10.85 -12.48
C ILE A 100 4.73 -10.78 -11.34
N GLN A 101 4.28 -11.94 -10.84
CA GLN A 101 3.29 -11.98 -9.76
C GLN A 101 3.87 -11.44 -8.44
N ALA A 102 5.06 -11.87 -8.06
CA ALA A 102 5.72 -11.41 -6.84
C ALA A 102 6.08 -9.91 -6.92
N THR A 103 6.45 -9.44 -8.11
CA THR A 103 6.87 -8.04 -8.31
C THR A 103 5.70 -7.06 -8.34
N THR A 104 4.55 -7.46 -8.94
CA THR A 104 3.40 -6.58 -9.09
C THR A 104 2.43 -6.60 -7.91
N LEU A 105 2.48 -7.65 -7.08
CA LEU A 105 1.58 -7.84 -5.94
C LEU A 105 1.93 -6.89 -4.78
N TYR A 106 0.93 -6.17 -4.27
CA TYR A 106 1.05 -5.49 -2.98
C TYR A 106 0.15 -6.16 -1.92
N LYS A 107 0.68 -6.23 -0.69
CA LYS A 107 0.06 -6.95 0.42
C LYS A 107 -1.14 -6.20 0.99
N PRO A 108 -2.07 -6.90 1.65
CA PRO A 108 -3.12 -6.26 2.43
C PRO A 108 -2.56 -5.39 3.57
N GLU A 109 -3.30 -4.32 3.87
CA GLU A 109 -3.06 -3.46 5.01
C GLU A 109 -3.99 -3.87 6.16
N TYR A 110 -3.48 -3.85 7.39
CA TYR A 110 -4.22 -4.16 8.60
C TYR A 110 -4.11 -3.03 9.61
N SER A 111 -5.23 -2.68 10.23
CA SER A 111 -5.26 -1.70 11.31
C SER A 111 -5.97 -2.26 12.53
N TRP A 112 -5.46 -1.92 13.72
CA TRP A 112 -6.18 -2.04 14.96
C TRP A 112 -6.49 -0.66 15.49
N ASN A 113 -7.75 -0.40 15.79
CA ASN A 113 -8.21 0.78 16.49
C ASN A 113 -8.66 0.40 17.88
N TYR A 114 -8.09 1.06 18.89
CA TYR A 114 -8.47 0.96 20.29
C TYR A 114 -9.03 2.32 20.68
N GLU A 115 -10.21 2.32 21.27
CA GLU A 115 -10.92 3.55 21.60
C GLU A 115 -11.52 3.45 23.00
N ILE A 116 -11.43 4.51 23.77
CA ILE A 116 -12.16 4.74 25.00
C ILE A 116 -12.95 6.04 24.82
N GLY A 117 -14.22 6.01 25.19
CA GLY A 117 -15.05 7.20 25.05
C GLY A 117 -16.19 7.24 26.06
N SER A 118 -16.90 8.33 26.05
CA SER A 118 -18.08 8.54 26.90
C SER A 118 -19.13 9.38 26.19
N HIS A 119 -20.38 9.05 26.43
CA HIS A 119 -21.54 9.87 26.09
C HIS A 119 -22.17 10.37 27.37
N LEU A 120 -22.20 11.67 27.57
CA LEU A 120 -22.68 12.29 28.78
C LEU A 120 -23.80 13.29 28.47
N THR A 121 -24.89 13.17 29.22
CA THR A 121 -26.00 14.12 29.22
C THR A 121 -26.07 14.78 30.59
N LEU A 122 -25.72 16.05 30.64
CA LEU A 122 -25.57 16.83 31.86
C LEU A 122 -26.61 17.92 31.94
N PHE A 123 -26.78 18.48 33.12
CA PHE A 123 -27.68 19.63 33.38
C PHE A 123 -29.12 19.39 32.88
N ASN A 124 -29.71 18.25 33.23
CA ASN A 124 -31.08 17.87 32.81
C ASN A 124 -31.27 17.87 31.26
N GLY A 125 -30.27 17.45 30.51
CA GLY A 125 -30.34 17.33 29.05
C GLY A 125 -29.87 18.59 28.31
N LYS A 126 -29.51 19.66 28.99
CA LYS A 126 -29.07 20.91 28.37
C LYS A 126 -27.68 20.85 27.77
N LEU A 127 -26.83 19.95 28.25
CA LEU A 127 -25.49 19.72 27.72
C LEU A 127 -25.30 18.25 27.39
N GLN A 128 -25.05 17.96 26.14
CA GLN A 128 -24.59 16.63 25.67
C GLN A 128 -23.13 16.71 25.26
N THR A 129 -22.34 15.76 25.74
CA THR A 129 -20.91 15.73 25.51
C THR A 129 -20.52 14.31 25.06
N ASP A 130 -19.90 14.21 23.89
CA ASP A 130 -19.27 13.00 23.39
C ASP A 130 -17.77 13.21 23.44
N LEU A 131 -17.07 12.34 24.16
CA LEU A 131 -15.61 12.34 24.28
C LEU A 131 -15.08 11.02 23.79
N ALA A 132 -14.02 11.04 22.99
CA ALA A 132 -13.32 9.85 22.59
C ALA A 132 -11.81 10.08 22.56
N LEU A 133 -11.05 9.08 22.99
CA LEU A 133 -9.61 8.96 22.78
C LEU A 133 -9.35 7.68 22.03
N PHE A 134 -8.56 7.76 20.99
CA PHE A 134 -8.25 6.59 20.17
C PHE A 134 -6.75 6.42 19.91
N TYR A 135 -6.36 5.17 19.77
CA TYR A 135 -5.05 4.76 19.30
C TYR A 135 -5.21 3.77 18.16
N MET A 136 -4.68 4.12 16.99
CA MET A 136 -4.69 3.27 15.81
C MET A 136 -3.27 2.84 15.44
N SER A 137 -3.09 1.55 15.19
CA SER A 137 -1.85 0.96 14.71
C SER A 137 -2.08 0.23 13.40
N THR A 138 -1.44 0.68 12.34
CA THR A 138 -1.55 0.11 10.99
C THR A 138 -0.26 -0.61 10.63
N ARG A 139 -0.38 -1.78 10.02
CA ARG A 139 0.73 -2.59 9.49
C ARG A 139 0.56 -2.77 7.99
N ASP A 140 1.69 -2.89 7.28
CA ASP A 140 1.73 -3.04 5.83
C ASP A 140 0.95 -1.93 5.11
N GLN A 141 1.06 -0.70 5.64
CA GLN A 141 0.33 0.47 5.14
C GLN A 141 0.55 0.66 3.65
N GLN A 142 -0.53 0.77 2.90
CA GLN A 142 -0.52 0.96 1.47
C GLN A 142 -0.36 2.44 1.14
N LEU A 143 0.74 2.79 0.49
CA LEU A 143 1.02 4.13 0.01
C LEU A 143 1.15 4.13 -1.51
N SER A 144 0.71 5.22 -2.13
CA SER A 144 0.89 5.45 -3.55
C SER A 144 2.16 6.24 -3.79
N ARG A 145 3.06 5.75 -4.65
CA ARG A 145 4.25 6.47 -5.13
C ARG A 145 4.29 6.47 -6.65
N PHE A 146 5.11 7.32 -7.25
CA PHE A 146 5.38 7.22 -8.68
C PHE A 146 6.16 5.93 -8.99
N ALA A 147 5.87 5.33 -10.14
CA ALA A 147 6.68 4.24 -10.68
C ALA A 147 8.11 4.73 -10.98
N GLU A 148 9.08 3.82 -11.00
CA GLU A 148 10.48 4.19 -11.31
C GLU A 148 10.65 4.68 -12.74
N SER A 149 9.81 4.21 -13.66
CA SER A 149 9.68 4.73 -15.02
C SER A 149 9.24 6.20 -15.09
N GLY A 150 8.75 6.79 -13.99
CA GLY A 150 8.15 8.12 -13.95
C GLY A 150 6.73 8.18 -14.53
N LEU A 151 6.24 7.09 -15.08
CA LEU A 151 4.91 7.00 -15.70
C LEU A 151 3.92 6.29 -14.77
N GLY A 152 2.95 7.05 -14.28
CA GLY A 152 1.88 6.51 -13.44
C GLY A 152 2.26 6.33 -11.96
N ARG A 153 1.35 5.72 -11.22
CA ARG A 153 1.48 5.49 -9.78
C ARG A 153 1.33 4.02 -9.45
N ILE A 154 2.13 3.58 -8.50
CA ILE A 154 2.08 2.23 -7.93
C ILE A 154 1.75 2.29 -6.45
N THR A 155 1.11 1.24 -5.95
CA THR A 155 0.86 1.02 -4.53
C THR A 155 1.98 0.16 -3.95
N VAL A 156 2.55 0.58 -2.85
CA VAL A 156 3.59 -0.15 -2.11
C VAL A 156 3.21 -0.26 -0.64
N ASN A 157 3.69 -1.30 0.03
CA ASN A 157 3.52 -1.43 1.48
C ASN A 157 4.69 -0.73 2.18
N ALA A 158 4.39 0.34 2.92
CA ALA A 158 5.39 1.23 3.52
C ALA A 158 5.66 0.96 5.01
N GLY A 159 5.34 -0.23 5.51
CA GLY A 159 5.66 -0.60 6.87
C GLY A 159 4.54 -0.31 7.88
N LYS A 160 4.83 0.44 8.94
CA LYS A 160 3.90 0.64 10.07
C LYS A 160 3.62 2.12 10.30
N SER A 161 2.36 2.46 10.61
CA SER A 161 2.00 3.78 11.14
C SER A 161 1.26 3.65 12.47
N ARG A 162 1.28 4.73 13.23
CA ARG A 162 0.55 4.87 14.49
C ARG A 162 -0.10 6.24 14.52
N SER A 163 -1.34 6.28 15.00
CA SER A 163 -2.08 7.52 15.20
C SER A 163 -2.67 7.52 16.60
N LEU A 164 -2.55 8.63 17.30
CA LEU A 164 -3.18 8.89 18.59
C LEU A 164 -3.95 10.20 18.46
N GLY A 165 -5.19 10.19 18.91
CA GLY A 165 -6.04 11.39 18.84
C GLY A 165 -7.13 11.39 19.87
N GLY A 166 -7.80 12.54 19.97
CA GLY A 166 -8.98 12.72 20.79
C GLY A 166 -10.02 13.57 20.07
N GLU A 167 -11.28 13.25 20.30
CA GLU A 167 -12.42 13.92 19.74
C GLU A 167 -13.32 14.41 20.87
N VAL A 168 -13.85 15.62 20.71
CA VAL A 168 -14.80 16.23 21.63
C VAL A 168 -15.93 16.82 20.80
N ALA A 169 -17.15 16.35 21.05
CA ALA A 169 -18.34 16.96 20.49
C ALA A 169 -19.22 17.48 21.62
N LEU A 170 -19.65 18.71 21.53
CA LEU A 170 -20.49 19.39 22.52
C LEU A 170 -21.78 19.88 21.86
N ARG A 171 -22.92 19.61 22.49
CA ARG A 171 -24.20 20.17 22.13
C ARG A 171 -24.80 20.81 23.34
N ALA A 172 -25.00 22.11 23.32
CA ALA A 172 -25.52 22.87 24.44
C ALA A 172 -26.80 23.63 24.06
N GLN A 173 -27.86 23.44 24.83
CA GLN A 173 -29.06 24.26 24.76
C GLN A 173 -28.94 25.38 25.76
N ILE A 174 -28.57 26.57 25.28
CA ILE A 174 -28.27 27.74 26.13
C ILE A 174 -29.57 28.38 26.58
N THR A 175 -30.53 28.51 25.67
CA THR A 175 -31.90 28.97 25.96
C THR A 175 -32.89 28.12 25.15
N ASP A 176 -34.20 28.28 25.38
CA ASP A 176 -35.22 27.58 24.59
C ASP A 176 -35.17 27.91 23.09
N ALA A 177 -34.58 29.05 22.74
CA ALA A 177 -34.49 29.53 21.36
C ALA A 177 -33.06 29.40 20.76
N PHE A 178 -32.02 29.10 21.58
CA PHE A 178 -30.63 29.10 21.13
C PHE A 178 -29.89 27.83 21.57
N SER A 179 -29.37 27.12 20.60
CA SER A 179 -28.50 25.94 20.79
C SER A 179 -27.17 26.10 20.06
N LEU A 180 -26.12 25.50 20.62
CA LEU A 180 -24.78 25.40 20.05
C LEU A 180 -24.50 23.90 19.76
N ASN A 181 -23.93 23.61 18.59
CA ASN A 181 -23.48 22.27 18.20
C ASN A 181 -22.04 22.33 17.71
#